data_3cd8d2fcd97bf8ce575ca813514631bc
#
_entry.id   3cd8d2fcd97bf8ce575ca813514631bc
#
_cell.length_a   1.000
_cell.length_b   1.000
_cell.length_c   1.000
_cell.angle_alpha   90.00
_cell.angle_beta   90.00
_cell.angle_gamma   90.00
#
_symmetry.space_group_name_H-M   'P 1'
#
loop_
_entity.id
_entity.type
_entity.pdbx_description
1 polymer ?
#
loop_
_entity_poly.entity_id
_entity_poly.type
_entity_poly.pdbx_seq_one_letter_code
_entity_poly.pdbx_strand_id
1 'polypeptide(L)'
;MFIRKNVIKLAIPIMIEQTFVMLLGVFNTMMAGHIGEEAVSAVGMVDSINNIFISVFAALSVGATVVVAQQIGKKDNEKVNETIKQALVSGVILSFTITILMWVFRTGVINLFYGSAEELVKSNAKLYIEFTLFTYPFIATQQIANGILRGCGDVKKPMYVTMFMNIVNVTLGYILIYGIDLNPLGINLQTPSYGITGAAMSIAIARIIGCIIIIRALFKGNEFISMGKIFPFKIDVETQKSIFNIGIPAGVEQLLFNAGKLIVQVFIVTMGTSAIASNAIGMSIASIINVIGNALALSATTLVGQYIGRGDIKGAKSTLLYLTKFATICLFVVGAIFIPIAPWISSMYTQNASVIDISIQLIRSDCLAMVIWPISFVLSAGLKGAGDTRYTMMTAVIGMWIFRIFTGYVLGVVLEFGVLGIWIGMYTDWLVRGTLYCLRLRGTKWLKHKVA
;
A
#
# COMPACT_ATOMS: atom_id res chain seq x y z
N MET A 1 20.19 -19.86 -12.09
CA MET A 1 20.91 -18.57 -12.11
C MET A 1 20.05 -17.44 -12.69
N PHE A 2 19.34 -17.65 -13.80
CA PHE A 2 18.52 -16.63 -14.50
C PHE A 2 17.35 -16.08 -13.64
N ILE A 3 16.59 -16.93 -12.95
CA ILE A 3 15.48 -16.53 -12.07
C ILE A 3 15.97 -15.62 -10.94
N ARG A 4 17.09 -15.98 -10.29
CA ARG A 4 17.66 -15.21 -9.18
C ARG A 4 18.04 -13.79 -9.57
N LYS A 5 18.67 -13.60 -10.74
CA LYS A 5 19.08 -12.28 -11.25
C LYS A 5 17.87 -11.39 -11.55
N ASN A 6 16.81 -11.94 -12.15
CA ASN A 6 15.61 -11.21 -12.47
C ASN A 6 14.82 -10.80 -11.20
N VAL A 7 14.74 -11.68 -10.21
CA VAL A 7 14.09 -11.40 -8.92
C VAL A 7 14.79 -10.24 -8.21
N ILE A 8 16.10 -10.29 -8.07
CA ILE A 8 16.88 -9.22 -7.39
C ILE A 8 16.76 -7.89 -8.15
N LYS A 9 16.82 -7.93 -9.48
CA LYS A 9 16.68 -6.73 -10.33
C LYS A 9 15.32 -6.01 -10.15
N LEU A 10 14.25 -6.76 -9.89
CA LEU A 10 12.93 -6.20 -9.63
C LEU A 10 12.73 -5.85 -8.15
N ALA A 11 13.13 -6.72 -7.24
CA ALA A 11 12.84 -6.57 -5.82
C ALA A 11 13.56 -5.36 -5.18
N ILE A 12 14.84 -5.13 -5.48
CA ILE A 12 15.61 -4.05 -4.85
C ILE A 12 15.01 -2.67 -5.13
N PRO A 13 14.71 -2.27 -6.39
CA PRO A 13 14.09 -0.97 -6.62
C PRO A 13 12.71 -0.84 -5.96
N ILE A 14 11.91 -1.90 -5.94
CA ILE A 14 10.61 -1.88 -5.26
C ILE A 14 10.79 -1.76 -3.73
N MET A 15 11.78 -2.42 -3.14
CA MET A 15 12.10 -2.26 -1.72
C MET A 15 12.45 -0.80 -1.38
N ILE A 16 13.31 -0.19 -2.17
CA ILE A 16 13.68 1.23 -2.02
C ILE A 16 12.42 2.10 -2.12
N GLU A 17 11.60 1.88 -3.15
CA GLU A 17 10.34 2.61 -3.34
C GLU A 17 9.42 2.48 -2.12
N GLN A 18 9.18 1.26 -1.62
CA GLN A 18 8.32 1.01 -0.47
C GLN A 18 8.88 1.63 0.82
N THR A 19 10.19 1.63 1.00
CA THR A 19 10.85 2.31 2.12
C THR A 19 10.58 3.82 2.07
N PHE A 20 10.71 4.44 0.90
CA PHE A 20 10.41 5.88 0.75
C PHE A 20 8.93 6.20 0.97
N VAL A 21 8.01 5.36 0.52
CA VAL A 21 6.57 5.51 0.80
C VAL A 21 6.29 5.47 2.31
N MET A 22 6.93 4.55 3.03
CA MET A 22 6.79 4.44 4.47
C MET A 22 7.38 5.66 5.19
N LEU A 23 8.59 6.08 4.82
CA LEU A 23 9.26 7.24 5.41
C LEU A 23 8.45 8.53 5.21
N LEU A 24 7.79 8.68 4.06
CA LEU A 24 6.94 9.83 3.80
C LEU A 24 5.83 9.98 4.85
N GLY A 25 5.15 8.88 5.20
CA GLY A 25 4.13 8.89 6.25
C GLY A 25 4.69 9.35 7.59
N VAL A 26 5.89 8.86 7.97
CA VAL A 26 6.58 9.26 9.20
C VAL A 26 6.91 10.75 9.19
N PHE A 27 7.51 11.26 8.11
CA PHE A 27 7.86 12.69 8.00
C PHE A 27 6.64 13.59 8.03
N ASN A 28 5.55 13.23 7.35
CA ASN A 28 4.31 14.01 7.37
C ASN A 28 3.72 14.09 8.79
N THR A 29 3.72 12.98 9.52
CA THR A 29 3.24 12.96 10.92
C THR A 29 4.15 13.79 11.83
N MET A 30 5.47 13.69 11.66
CA MET A 30 6.43 14.49 12.43
C MET A 30 6.26 15.99 12.17
N MET A 31 6.10 16.39 10.90
CA MET A 31 5.88 17.79 10.54
C MET A 31 4.55 18.32 11.12
N ALA A 32 3.47 17.51 11.05
CA ALA A 32 2.20 17.87 11.67
C ALA A 32 2.32 18.02 13.20
N GLY A 33 3.12 17.18 13.85
CA GLY A 33 3.36 17.21 15.30
C GLY A 33 3.93 18.54 15.81
N HIS A 34 4.72 19.22 15.00
CA HIS A 34 5.26 20.53 15.38
C HIS A 34 4.26 21.69 15.19
N ILE A 35 3.16 21.47 14.47
CA ILE A 35 2.10 22.50 14.32
C ILE A 35 1.20 22.51 15.58
N GLY A 36 0.92 21.32 16.14
CA GLY A 36 0.08 21.12 17.33
C GLY A 36 -0.67 19.79 17.28
N GLU A 37 -1.24 19.40 18.41
CA GLU A 37 -1.97 18.13 18.56
C GLU A 37 -3.23 18.09 17.68
N GLU A 38 -3.90 19.22 17.51
CA GLU A 38 -5.08 19.35 16.67
C GLU A 38 -4.76 19.14 15.20
N ALA A 39 -3.58 19.58 14.74
CA ALA A 39 -3.12 19.35 13.38
C ALA A 39 -2.81 17.88 13.12
N VAL A 40 -2.13 17.20 14.05
CA VAL A 40 -1.87 15.76 13.96
C VAL A 40 -3.18 14.97 13.87
N SER A 41 -4.13 15.33 14.74
CA SER A 41 -5.45 14.69 14.78
C SER A 41 -6.19 14.89 13.45
N ALA A 42 -6.22 16.13 12.93
CA ALA A 42 -6.89 16.47 11.68
C ALA A 42 -6.26 15.71 10.48
N VAL A 43 -4.93 15.70 10.36
CA VAL A 43 -4.21 14.97 9.32
C VAL A 43 -4.48 13.47 9.42
N GLY A 44 -4.40 12.88 10.60
CA GLY A 44 -4.68 11.45 10.81
C GLY A 44 -6.11 11.04 10.44
N MET A 45 -7.09 11.88 10.77
CA MET A 45 -8.50 11.68 10.37
C MET A 45 -8.66 11.66 8.85
N VAL A 46 -8.12 12.67 8.18
CA VAL A 46 -8.23 12.79 6.71
C VAL A 46 -7.43 11.71 6.00
N ASP A 47 -6.26 11.33 6.50
CA ASP A 47 -5.46 10.25 5.93
C ASP A 47 -6.17 8.90 6.05
N SER A 48 -6.94 8.67 7.11
CA SER A 48 -7.77 7.47 7.23
C SER A 48 -8.83 7.40 6.13
N ILE A 49 -9.48 8.53 5.80
CA ILE A 49 -10.43 8.64 4.69
C ILE A 49 -9.69 8.47 3.34
N ASN A 50 -8.58 9.18 3.15
CA ASN A 50 -7.77 9.11 1.94
C ASN A 50 -7.31 7.69 1.63
N ASN A 51 -6.89 6.92 2.64
CA ASN A 51 -6.42 5.54 2.48
C ASN A 51 -7.50 4.60 1.92
N ILE A 52 -8.78 4.84 2.19
CA ILE A 52 -9.88 4.07 1.59
C ILE A 52 -9.89 4.28 0.08
N PHE A 53 -9.85 5.53 -0.39
CA PHE A 53 -9.90 5.85 -1.82
C PHE A 53 -8.60 5.51 -2.54
N ILE A 54 -7.45 5.72 -1.90
CA ILE A 54 -6.14 5.27 -2.42
C ILE A 54 -6.14 3.75 -2.63
N SER A 55 -6.80 2.98 -1.76
CA SER A 55 -6.94 1.52 -1.91
C SER A 55 -7.78 1.15 -3.14
N VAL A 56 -8.80 1.95 -3.49
CA VAL A 56 -9.59 1.76 -4.73
C VAL A 56 -8.72 2.02 -5.97
N PHE A 57 -7.91 3.08 -5.96
CA PHE A 57 -6.98 3.37 -7.06
C PHE A 57 -5.89 2.30 -7.18
N ALA A 58 -5.37 1.82 -6.06
CA ALA A 58 -4.41 0.72 -6.03
C ALA A 58 -4.99 -0.58 -6.59
N ALA A 59 -6.27 -0.85 -6.35
CA ALA A 59 -6.96 -2.02 -6.91
C ALA A 59 -7.03 -1.98 -8.44
N LEU A 60 -7.38 -0.82 -9.00
CA LEU A 60 -7.37 -0.62 -10.46
C LEU A 60 -5.94 -0.74 -11.02
N SER A 61 -4.94 -0.23 -10.29
CA SER A 61 -3.53 -0.39 -10.60
C SER A 61 -3.11 -1.86 -10.65
N VAL A 62 -3.58 -2.70 -9.71
CA VAL A 62 -3.33 -4.15 -9.73
C VAL A 62 -3.93 -4.79 -10.97
N GLY A 63 -5.16 -4.43 -11.34
CA GLY A 63 -5.80 -4.88 -12.58
C GLY A 63 -4.95 -4.58 -13.81
N ALA A 64 -4.56 -3.32 -13.96
CA ALA A 64 -3.70 -2.88 -15.07
C ALA A 64 -2.33 -3.59 -15.06
N THR A 65 -1.69 -3.73 -13.89
CA THR A 65 -0.40 -4.42 -13.74
C THR A 65 -0.45 -5.85 -14.26
N VAL A 66 -1.48 -6.61 -13.86
CA VAL A 66 -1.61 -8.02 -14.22
C VAL A 66 -1.89 -8.20 -15.69
N VAL A 67 -2.83 -7.42 -16.26
CA VAL A 67 -3.16 -7.49 -17.70
C VAL A 67 -1.93 -7.13 -18.54
N VAL A 68 -1.24 -6.03 -18.22
CA VAL A 68 -0.01 -5.61 -18.90
C VAL A 68 1.08 -6.68 -18.77
N ALA A 69 1.31 -7.23 -17.57
CA ALA A 69 2.33 -8.27 -17.38
C ALA A 69 2.04 -9.52 -18.23
N GLN A 70 0.78 -9.95 -18.34
CA GLN A 70 0.41 -11.09 -19.18
C GLN A 70 0.57 -10.79 -20.67
N GLN A 71 0.21 -9.60 -21.13
CA GLN A 71 0.38 -9.18 -22.53
C GLN A 71 1.87 -9.06 -22.92
N ILE A 72 2.71 -8.54 -22.02
CA ILE A 72 4.17 -8.54 -22.21
C ILE A 72 4.71 -9.98 -22.33
N GLY A 73 4.19 -10.88 -21.49
CA GLY A 73 4.51 -12.28 -21.61
C GLY A 73 4.21 -12.86 -22.99
N LYS A 74 3.08 -12.47 -23.60
CA LYS A 74 2.66 -12.85 -24.96
C LYS A 74 3.43 -12.12 -26.08
N LYS A 75 4.19 -11.06 -25.74
CA LYS A 75 4.85 -10.16 -26.69
C LYS A 75 3.85 -9.37 -27.56
N ASP A 76 2.66 -9.09 -27.06
CA ASP A 76 1.62 -8.31 -27.73
C ASP A 76 1.70 -6.84 -27.32
N ASN A 77 2.64 -6.11 -27.94
CA ASN A 77 2.88 -4.71 -27.62
C ASN A 77 1.70 -3.78 -28.00
N GLU A 78 0.87 -4.18 -28.96
CA GLU A 78 -0.31 -3.40 -29.35
C GLU A 78 -1.35 -3.44 -28.22
N LYS A 79 -1.67 -4.62 -27.72
CA LYS A 79 -2.58 -4.77 -26.57
C LYS A 79 -2.00 -4.19 -25.28
N VAL A 80 -0.69 -4.19 -25.08
CA VAL A 80 -0.05 -3.47 -23.97
C VAL A 80 -0.40 -1.99 -24.03
N ASN A 81 -0.18 -1.34 -25.17
CA ASN A 81 -0.46 0.09 -25.34
C ASN A 81 -1.95 0.42 -25.20
N GLU A 82 -2.83 -0.45 -25.72
CA GLU A 82 -4.28 -0.31 -25.54
C GLU A 82 -4.67 -0.42 -24.05
N THR A 83 -4.15 -1.42 -23.35
CA THR A 83 -4.39 -1.59 -21.89
C THR A 83 -3.95 -0.36 -21.10
N ILE A 84 -2.80 0.22 -21.44
CA ILE A 84 -2.31 1.45 -20.80
C ILE A 84 -3.31 2.60 -20.98
N LYS A 85 -3.77 2.84 -22.21
CA LYS A 85 -4.76 3.90 -22.50
C LYS A 85 -6.05 3.67 -21.74
N GLN A 86 -6.60 2.45 -21.81
CA GLN A 86 -7.83 2.07 -21.13
C GLN A 86 -7.73 2.23 -19.61
N ALA A 87 -6.64 1.77 -18.98
CA ALA A 87 -6.43 1.87 -17.55
C ALA A 87 -6.28 3.32 -17.07
N LEU A 88 -5.51 4.15 -17.80
CA LEU A 88 -5.33 5.56 -17.44
C LEU A 88 -6.63 6.35 -17.53
N VAL A 89 -7.37 6.18 -18.63
CA VAL A 89 -8.64 6.90 -18.83
C VAL A 89 -9.67 6.46 -17.77
N SER A 90 -9.80 5.16 -17.52
CA SER A 90 -10.70 4.66 -16.46
C SER A 90 -10.33 5.15 -15.09
N GLY A 91 -9.02 5.21 -14.79
CA GLY A 91 -8.53 5.74 -13.52
C GLY A 91 -8.83 7.22 -13.33
N VAL A 92 -8.66 8.01 -14.38
CA VAL A 92 -9.00 9.43 -14.38
C VAL A 92 -10.51 9.62 -14.19
N ILE A 93 -11.35 8.91 -14.93
CA ILE A 93 -12.82 9.00 -14.80
C ILE A 93 -13.24 8.61 -13.38
N LEU A 94 -12.76 7.46 -12.87
CA LEU A 94 -13.08 6.98 -11.54
C LEU A 94 -12.65 7.99 -10.45
N SER A 95 -11.44 8.53 -10.57
CA SER A 95 -10.92 9.48 -9.58
C SER A 95 -11.68 10.81 -9.61
N PHE A 96 -12.04 11.32 -10.78
CA PHE A 96 -12.89 12.53 -10.86
C PHE A 96 -14.27 12.28 -10.28
N THR A 97 -14.89 11.12 -10.55
CA THR A 97 -16.19 10.75 -9.97
C THR A 97 -16.09 10.72 -8.44
N ILE A 98 -15.08 10.07 -7.88
CA ILE A 98 -14.85 10.03 -6.43
C ILE A 98 -14.59 11.43 -5.88
N THR A 99 -13.77 12.23 -6.56
CA THR A 99 -13.47 13.62 -6.15
C THR A 99 -14.74 14.45 -6.06
N ILE A 100 -15.59 14.43 -7.08
CA ILE A 100 -16.85 15.20 -7.12
C ILE A 100 -17.79 14.72 -6.01
N LEU A 101 -18.00 13.42 -5.86
CA LEU A 101 -18.83 12.86 -4.80
C LEU A 101 -18.33 13.28 -3.41
N MET A 102 -17.04 13.11 -3.17
CA MET A 102 -16.43 13.48 -1.88
C MET A 102 -16.45 14.99 -1.64
N TRP A 103 -16.29 15.80 -2.69
CA TRP A 103 -16.39 17.27 -2.56
C TRP A 103 -17.78 17.70 -2.10
N VAL A 104 -18.82 17.08 -2.66
CA VAL A 104 -20.23 17.36 -2.26
C VAL A 104 -20.49 16.90 -0.83
N PHE A 105 -20.02 15.70 -0.47
CA PHE A 105 -20.32 15.08 0.83
C PHE A 105 -19.26 15.30 1.91
N ARG A 106 -18.17 16.05 1.66
CA ARG A 106 -17.02 16.21 2.56
C ARG A 106 -17.38 16.56 4.01
N THR A 107 -18.29 17.52 4.18
CA THR A 107 -18.73 17.95 5.51
C THR A 107 -19.55 16.85 6.21
N GLY A 108 -20.43 16.18 5.47
CA GLY A 108 -21.21 15.05 5.98
C GLY A 108 -20.33 13.88 6.40
N VAL A 109 -19.31 13.55 5.60
CA VAL A 109 -18.34 12.48 5.90
C VAL A 109 -17.53 12.81 7.16
N ILE A 110 -17.00 14.03 7.27
CA ILE A 110 -16.26 14.45 8.48
C ILE A 110 -17.17 14.40 9.72
N ASN A 111 -18.38 14.89 9.62
CA ASN A 111 -19.30 14.88 10.75
C ASN A 111 -19.77 13.46 11.11
N LEU A 112 -19.94 12.59 10.14
CA LEU A 112 -20.34 11.20 10.36
C LEU A 112 -19.28 10.40 11.12
N PHE A 113 -18.00 10.54 10.71
CA PHE A 113 -16.90 9.77 11.30
C PHE A 113 -16.28 10.43 12.52
N TYR A 114 -16.32 11.79 12.58
CA TYR A 114 -15.58 12.56 13.58
C TYR A 114 -16.44 13.70 14.18
N GLY A 115 -17.76 13.50 14.26
CA GLY A 115 -18.69 14.50 14.77
C GLY A 115 -18.44 14.95 16.22
N SER A 116 -17.84 14.07 17.04
CA SER A 116 -17.45 14.35 18.43
C SER A 116 -16.08 15.05 18.58
N ALA A 117 -15.35 15.27 17.49
CA ALA A 117 -14.07 15.96 17.55
C ALA A 117 -14.25 17.46 17.81
N GLU A 118 -13.22 18.11 18.37
CA GLU A 118 -13.18 19.54 18.61
C GLU A 118 -13.37 20.33 17.31
N GLU A 119 -14.01 21.51 17.40
CA GLU A 119 -14.32 22.33 16.22
C GLU A 119 -13.06 22.75 15.45
N LEU A 120 -11.95 23.04 16.15
CA LEU A 120 -10.68 23.38 15.52
C LEU A 120 -10.11 22.19 14.70
N VAL A 121 -10.20 20.99 15.25
CA VAL A 121 -9.79 19.75 14.55
C VAL A 121 -10.63 19.53 13.31
N LYS A 122 -11.96 19.70 13.41
CA LYS A 122 -12.88 19.57 12.27
C LYS A 122 -12.62 20.63 11.20
N SER A 123 -12.33 21.87 11.59
CA SER A 123 -11.98 22.95 10.67
C SER A 123 -10.68 22.64 9.92
N ASN A 124 -9.65 22.22 10.64
CA ASN A 124 -8.36 21.80 10.06
C ASN A 124 -8.54 20.60 9.13
N ALA A 125 -9.37 19.62 9.51
CA ALA A 125 -9.65 18.46 8.68
C ALA A 125 -10.39 18.83 7.39
N LYS A 126 -11.36 19.76 7.44
CA LYS A 126 -12.05 20.26 6.25
C LYS A 126 -11.10 20.94 5.27
N LEU A 127 -10.20 21.77 5.77
CA LEU A 127 -9.20 22.44 4.96
C LEU A 127 -8.24 21.41 4.33
N TYR A 128 -7.71 20.49 5.11
CA TYR A 128 -6.77 19.50 4.62
C TYR A 128 -7.40 18.54 3.60
N ILE A 129 -8.65 18.11 3.81
CA ILE A 129 -9.35 17.22 2.86
C ILE A 129 -9.63 17.93 1.52
N GLU A 130 -9.90 19.22 1.49
CA GLU A 130 -10.11 19.97 0.25
C GLU A 130 -8.88 19.92 -0.67
N PHE A 131 -7.70 20.14 -0.13
CA PHE A 131 -6.45 20.02 -0.89
C PHE A 131 -6.18 18.58 -1.33
N THR A 132 -6.40 17.60 -0.45
CA THR A 132 -6.14 16.20 -0.77
C THR A 132 -7.11 15.65 -1.81
N LEU A 133 -8.39 16.02 -1.78
CA LEU A 133 -9.40 15.66 -2.79
C LEU A 133 -9.01 16.16 -4.18
N PHE A 134 -8.53 17.40 -4.28
CA PHE A 134 -8.05 17.96 -5.55
C PHE A 134 -6.92 17.09 -6.16
N THR A 135 -6.15 16.39 -5.33
CA THR A 135 -5.04 15.55 -5.78
C THR A 135 -5.44 14.13 -6.20
N TYR A 136 -6.67 13.70 -6.01
CA TYR A 136 -7.09 12.33 -6.32
C TYR A 136 -6.87 11.92 -7.79
N PRO A 137 -7.17 12.74 -8.81
CA PRO A 137 -6.87 12.39 -10.19
C PRO A 137 -5.37 12.17 -10.44
N PHE A 138 -4.54 12.95 -9.77
CA PHE A 138 -3.08 12.85 -9.91
C PHE A 138 -2.53 11.58 -9.22
N ILE A 139 -2.97 11.28 -8.00
CA ILE A 139 -2.52 10.07 -7.29
C ILE A 139 -3.06 8.79 -7.94
N ALA A 140 -4.31 8.80 -8.44
CA ALA A 140 -4.87 7.67 -9.17
C ALA A 140 -4.07 7.37 -10.44
N THR A 141 -3.81 8.42 -11.24
CA THR A 141 -2.99 8.33 -12.45
C THR A 141 -1.57 7.82 -12.14
N GLN A 142 -0.94 8.34 -11.09
CA GLN A 142 0.38 7.91 -10.65
C GLN A 142 0.39 6.44 -10.20
N GLN A 143 -0.60 6.00 -9.42
CA GLN A 143 -0.71 4.61 -8.97
C GLN A 143 -0.85 3.64 -10.14
N ILE A 144 -1.71 3.98 -11.11
CA ILE A 144 -1.92 3.15 -12.31
C ILE A 144 -0.66 3.12 -13.18
N ALA A 145 -0.03 4.27 -13.41
CA ALA A 145 1.21 4.35 -14.19
C ALA A 145 2.36 3.56 -13.53
N ASN A 146 2.49 3.64 -12.20
CA ASN A 146 3.45 2.84 -11.44
C ASN A 146 3.16 1.33 -11.61
N GLY A 147 1.89 0.92 -11.52
CA GLY A 147 1.48 -0.47 -11.73
C GLY A 147 1.80 -0.98 -13.13
N ILE A 148 1.51 -0.18 -14.16
CA ILE A 148 1.82 -0.48 -15.55
C ILE A 148 3.32 -0.67 -15.76
N LEU A 149 4.14 0.28 -15.30
CA LEU A 149 5.59 0.21 -15.41
C LEU A 149 6.16 -1.02 -14.68
N ARG A 150 5.63 -1.34 -13.50
CA ARG A 150 5.99 -2.58 -12.78
C ARG A 150 5.59 -3.82 -13.59
N GLY A 151 4.39 -3.85 -14.17
CA GLY A 151 3.91 -4.92 -15.04
C GLY A 151 4.86 -5.16 -16.24
N CYS A 152 5.41 -4.09 -16.79
CA CYS A 152 6.46 -4.14 -17.83
C CYS A 152 7.83 -4.58 -17.31
N GLY A 153 8.03 -4.64 -15.99
CA GLY A 153 9.33 -4.91 -15.38
C GLY A 153 10.24 -3.67 -15.24
N ASP A 154 9.74 -2.49 -15.58
CA ASP A 154 10.46 -1.21 -15.40
C ASP A 154 10.17 -0.62 -14.02
N VAL A 155 10.79 -1.19 -13.00
CA VAL A 155 10.59 -0.82 -11.60
C VAL A 155 11.45 0.36 -11.15
N LYS A 156 12.45 0.76 -11.95
CA LYS A 156 13.34 1.87 -11.60
C LYS A 156 12.65 3.22 -11.76
N LYS A 157 11.84 3.39 -12.82
CA LYS A 157 11.12 4.65 -13.03
C LYS A 157 10.16 4.97 -11.89
N PRO A 158 9.25 4.06 -11.45
CA PRO A 158 8.43 4.27 -10.25
C PRO A 158 9.24 4.61 -9.01
N MET A 159 10.35 3.89 -8.76
CA MET A 159 11.24 4.16 -7.63
C MET A 159 11.79 5.60 -7.65
N TYR A 160 12.37 6.04 -8.77
CA TYR A 160 12.93 7.40 -8.85
C TYR A 160 11.87 8.48 -8.73
N VAL A 161 10.69 8.28 -9.32
CA VAL A 161 9.58 9.24 -9.20
C VAL A 161 9.10 9.35 -7.76
N THR A 162 8.93 8.21 -7.06
CA THR A 162 8.54 8.20 -5.66
C THR A 162 9.58 8.86 -4.76
N MET A 163 10.87 8.56 -4.97
CA MET A 163 11.96 9.23 -4.23
C MET A 163 11.94 10.75 -4.43
N PHE A 164 11.85 11.18 -5.68
CA PHE A 164 11.85 12.61 -6.01
C PHE A 164 10.63 13.32 -5.43
N MET A 165 9.44 12.72 -5.57
CA MET A 165 8.20 13.23 -4.98
C MET A 165 8.31 13.38 -3.46
N ASN A 166 8.91 12.40 -2.78
CA ASN A 166 9.09 12.46 -1.32
C ASN A 166 10.05 13.58 -0.92
N ILE A 167 11.16 13.74 -1.63
CA ILE A 167 12.11 14.83 -1.39
C ILE A 167 11.40 16.19 -1.58
N VAL A 168 10.63 16.35 -2.66
CA VAL A 168 9.86 17.56 -2.91
C VAL A 168 8.84 17.80 -1.79
N ASN A 169 8.09 16.77 -1.36
CA ASN A 169 7.11 16.91 -0.29
C ASN A 169 7.74 17.32 1.04
N VAL A 170 8.84 16.69 1.45
CA VAL A 170 9.52 17.01 2.70
C VAL A 170 10.12 18.41 2.65
N THR A 171 10.80 18.76 1.55
CA THR A 171 11.42 20.09 1.40
C THR A 171 10.38 21.20 1.37
N LEU A 172 9.33 21.07 0.54
CA LEU A 172 8.25 22.05 0.48
C LEU A 172 7.43 22.06 1.77
N GLY A 173 7.22 20.88 2.39
CA GLY A 173 6.54 20.77 3.67
C GLY A 173 7.27 21.58 4.74
N TYR A 174 8.59 21.42 4.86
CA TYR A 174 9.40 22.20 5.80
C TYR A 174 9.26 23.69 5.54
N ILE A 175 9.41 24.14 4.28
CA ILE A 175 9.32 25.55 3.89
C ILE A 175 7.94 26.14 4.15
N LEU A 176 6.88 25.44 3.76
CA LEU A 176 5.52 25.99 3.84
C LEU A 176 4.91 25.87 5.24
N ILE A 177 5.28 24.87 6.02
CA ILE A 177 4.75 24.70 7.38
C ILE A 177 5.36 25.73 8.32
N TYR A 178 6.70 25.85 8.29
CA TYR A 178 7.44 26.67 9.27
C TYR A 178 7.74 28.09 8.79
N GLY A 179 7.70 28.31 7.47
CA GLY A 179 8.25 29.51 6.87
C GLY A 179 9.79 29.47 6.85
N ILE A 180 10.39 30.29 6.02
CA ILE A 180 11.84 30.49 5.99
C ILE A 180 12.12 31.98 6.08
N ASP A 181 13.07 32.33 6.93
CA ASP A 181 13.70 33.66 6.97
C ASP A 181 15.18 33.50 6.63
N LEU A 182 15.57 33.88 5.41
CA LEU A 182 16.95 33.86 4.94
C LEU A 182 17.64 35.22 5.06
N ASN A 183 16.99 36.23 5.65
CA ASN A 183 17.58 37.55 5.90
C ASN A 183 18.89 37.47 6.71
N PRO A 184 19.05 36.56 7.70
CA PRO A 184 20.34 36.42 8.41
C PRO A 184 21.51 35.98 7.52
N LEU A 185 21.20 35.37 6.35
CA LEU A 185 22.22 34.96 5.35
C LEU A 185 22.40 35.97 4.23
N GLY A 186 21.82 37.16 4.35
CA GLY A 186 21.91 38.23 3.35
C GLY A 186 21.02 38.04 2.12
N ILE A 187 20.10 37.08 2.15
CA ILE A 187 19.13 36.80 1.08
C ILE A 187 17.75 37.31 1.54
N ASN A 188 17.23 38.34 0.89
CA ASN A 188 15.90 38.89 1.17
C ASN A 188 14.80 37.93 0.70
N LEU A 189 14.67 36.76 1.38
CA LEU A 189 13.63 35.79 1.15
C LEU A 189 12.99 35.44 2.50
N GLN A 190 11.76 35.88 2.68
CA GLN A 190 10.94 35.53 3.84
C GLN A 190 9.63 34.94 3.35
N THR A 191 9.33 33.72 3.78
CA THR A 191 8.04 33.07 3.51
C THR A 191 7.25 32.95 4.82
N PRO A 192 5.95 33.28 4.80
CA PRO A 192 5.13 33.10 5.99
C PRO A 192 4.93 31.60 6.33
N SER A 193 4.69 31.33 7.59
CA SER A 193 4.27 30.00 8.06
C SER A 193 2.80 29.78 7.72
N TYR A 194 2.50 28.73 6.96
CA TYR A 194 1.13 28.34 6.60
C TYR A 194 0.59 27.18 7.45
N GLY A 195 1.35 26.64 8.40
CA GLY A 195 0.92 25.55 9.28
C GLY A 195 0.33 24.35 8.51
N ILE A 196 -0.89 23.94 8.88
CA ILE A 196 -1.58 22.80 8.26
C ILE A 196 -1.88 23.01 6.77
N THR A 197 -2.16 24.24 6.35
CA THR A 197 -2.34 24.59 4.92
C THR A 197 -1.05 24.32 4.15
N GLY A 198 0.10 24.66 4.75
CA GLY A 198 1.42 24.37 4.19
C GLY A 198 1.65 22.87 4.01
N ALA A 199 1.25 22.06 4.98
CA ALA A 199 1.31 20.59 4.88
C ALA A 199 0.42 20.07 3.74
N ALA A 200 -0.82 20.57 3.61
CA ALA A 200 -1.73 20.19 2.54
C ALA A 200 -1.22 20.60 1.15
N MET A 201 -0.66 21.80 1.03
CA MET A 201 -0.08 22.30 -0.23
C MET A 201 1.15 21.50 -0.65
N SER A 202 2.04 21.19 0.28
CA SER A 202 3.27 20.44 -0.05
C SER A 202 2.97 19.05 -0.62
N ILE A 203 2.04 18.31 -0.01
CA ILE A 203 1.63 17.00 -0.50
C ILE A 203 0.89 17.12 -1.84
N ALA A 204 0.09 18.16 -2.04
CA ALA A 204 -0.62 18.41 -3.30
C ALA A 204 0.38 18.68 -4.44
N ILE A 205 1.32 19.58 -4.25
CA ILE A 205 2.36 19.91 -5.23
C ILE A 205 3.20 18.68 -5.55
N ALA A 206 3.64 17.92 -4.54
CA ALA A 206 4.44 16.72 -4.73
C ALA A 206 3.70 15.65 -5.57
N ARG A 207 2.39 15.44 -5.33
CA ARG A 207 1.55 14.51 -6.10
C ARG A 207 1.38 14.95 -7.55
N ILE A 208 1.18 16.24 -7.80
CA ILE A 208 1.08 16.80 -9.16
C ILE A 208 2.40 16.60 -9.92
N ILE A 209 3.51 16.96 -9.30
CA ILE A 209 4.85 16.80 -9.90
C ILE A 209 5.14 15.32 -10.17
N GLY A 210 4.88 14.44 -9.20
CA GLY A 210 5.05 13.00 -9.35
C GLY A 210 4.23 12.43 -10.52
N CYS A 211 2.96 12.87 -10.64
CA CYS A 211 2.09 12.49 -11.76
C CYS A 211 2.67 12.97 -13.10
N ILE A 212 3.10 14.21 -13.22
CA ILE A 212 3.67 14.76 -14.46
C ILE A 212 4.92 13.96 -14.87
N ILE A 213 5.82 13.67 -13.92
CA ILE A 213 7.05 12.95 -14.22
C ILE A 213 6.76 11.51 -14.65
N ILE A 214 5.87 10.79 -13.95
CA ILE A 214 5.58 9.40 -14.29
C ILE A 214 4.85 9.28 -15.62
N ILE A 215 3.95 10.21 -15.95
CA ILE A 215 3.27 10.26 -17.24
C ILE A 215 4.28 10.55 -18.35
N ARG A 216 5.18 11.52 -18.18
CA ARG A 216 6.28 11.76 -19.13
C ARG A 216 7.16 10.52 -19.33
N ALA A 217 7.48 9.83 -18.23
CA ALA A 217 8.26 8.59 -18.28
C ALA A 217 7.53 7.46 -19.04
N LEU A 218 6.20 7.40 -18.93
CA LEU A 218 5.36 6.46 -19.64
C LEU A 218 5.30 6.81 -21.15
N PHE A 219 5.10 8.09 -21.51
CA PHE A 219 5.09 8.54 -22.90
C PHE A 219 6.44 8.43 -23.60
N LYS A 220 7.56 8.62 -22.85
CA LYS A 220 8.89 8.37 -23.41
C LYS A 220 9.08 6.92 -23.84
N GLY A 221 8.27 6.04 -23.27
CA GLY A 221 8.24 4.63 -23.62
C GLY A 221 9.44 3.84 -23.12
N ASN A 222 9.46 2.58 -23.52
CA ASN A 222 10.58 1.65 -23.36
C ASN A 222 10.45 0.56 -24.46
N GLU A 223 11.22 -0.51 -24.35
CA GLU A 223 11.19 -1.65 -25.29
C GLU A 223 9.77 -2.21 -25.52
N PHE A 224 8.87 -2.12 -24.55
CA PHE A 224 7.52 -2.69 -24.57
C PHE A 224 6.42 -1.64 -24.74
N ILE A 225 6.70 -0.39 -24.38
CA ILE A 225 5.75 0.69 -24.39
C ILE A 225 6.11 1.65 -25.53
N SER A 226 5.21 1.80 -26.47
CA SER A 226 5.29 2.80 -27.53
C SER A 226 3.94 3.54 -27.59
N MET A 227 3.74 4.44 -26.61
CA MET A 227 2.49 5.21 -26.56
C MET A 227 2.45 6.25 -27.68
N GLY A 228 1.57 6.02 -28.64
CA GLY A 228 1.13 7.06 -29.58
C GLY A 228 0.16 8.04 -28.92
N LYS A 229 -0.60 8.78 -29.75
CA LYS A 229 -1.65 9.69 -29.25
C LYS A 229 -2.72 8.90 -28.47
N ILE A 230 -3.14 9.46 -27.32
CA ILE A 230 -4.27 8.90 -26.54
C ILE A 230 -5.59 9.12 -27.29
N PHE A 231 -5.74 10.24 -27.98
CA PHE A 231 -6.92 10.60 -28.73
C PHE A 231 -6.74 10.38 -30.24
N PRO A 232 -7.81 9.93 -30.98
CA PRO A 232 -9.16 9.66 -30.47
C PRO A 232 -9.22 8.39 -29.61
N PHE A 233 -9.90 8.47 -28.46
CA PHE A 233 -10.08 7.36 -27.53
C PHE A 233 -11.32 6.54 -27.91
N LYS A 234 -11.15 5.24 -28.04
CA LYS A 234 -12.24 4.28 -28.19
C LYS A 234 -12.24 3.35 -26.98
N ILE A 235 -13.40 3.11 -26.40
CA ILE A 235 -13.53 2.16 -25.30
C ILE A 235 -13.41 0.75 -25.88
N ASP A 236 -12.39 0.02 -25.43
CA ASP A 236 -12.27 -1.41 -25.66
C ASP A 236 -12.87 -2.16 -24.47
N VAL A 237 -14.10 -2.66 -24.67
CA VAL A 237 -14.87 -3.34 -23.64
C VAL A 237 -14.17 -4.61 -23.15
N GLU A 238 -13.45 -5.33 -24.02
CA GLU A 238 -12.74 -6.56 -23.66
C GLU A 238 -11.57 -6.27 -22.71
N THR A 239 -10.76 -5.27 -23.04
CA THR A 239 -9.65 -4.81 -22.19
C THR A 239 -10.16 -4.24 -20.87
N GLN A 240 -11.23 -3.44 -20.90
CA GLN A 240 -11.86 -2.91 -19.69
C GLN A 240 -12.35 -4.04 -18.78
N LYS A 241 -13.07 -5.00 -19.33
CA LYS A 241 -13.55 -6.18 -18.60
C LYS A 241 -12.40 -6.96 -17.99
N SER A 242 -11.30 -7.09 -18.68
CA SER A 242 -10.08 -7.76 -18.20
C SER A 242 -9.48 -7.03 -17.00
N ILE A 243 -9.34 -5.71 -17.08
CA ILE A 243 -8.81 -4.88 -15.99
C ILE A 243 -9.73 -4.95 -14.76
N PHE A 244 -11.05 -4.78 -14.95
CA PHE A 244 -11.99 -4.75 -13.83
C PHE A 244 -12.24 -6.13 -13.22
N ASN A 245 -12.17 -7.21 -13.98
CA ASN A 245 -12.26 -8.59 -13.44
C ASN A 245 -11.15 -8.92 -12.43
N ILE A 246 -10.01 -8.25 -12.53
CA ILE A 246 -8.91 -8.35 -11.57
C ILE A 246 -9.01 -7.24 -10.52
N GLY A 247 -9.24 -6.01 -10.94
CA GLY A 247 -9.25 -4.84 -10.08
C GLY A 247 -10.37 -4.86 -9.05
N ILE A 248 -11.61 -5.19 -9.45
CA ILE A 248 -12.75 -5.19 -8.51
C ILE A 248 -12.55 -6.18 -7.37
N PRO A 249 -12.22 -7.48 -7.61
CA PRO A 249 -11.96 -8.40 -6.50
C PRO A 249 -10.80 -7.94 -5.61
N ALA A 250 -9.73 -7.39 -6.19
CA ALA A 250 -8.60 -6.86 -5.42
C ALA A 250 -9.01 -5.65 -4.56
N GLY A 251 -9.89 -4.79 -5.07
CA GLY A 251 -10.45 -3.66 -4.32
C GLY A 251 -11.35 -4.09 -3.17
N VAL A 252 -12.28 -5.02 -3.43
CA VAL A 252 -13.16 -5.58 -2.41
C VAL A 252 -12.34 -6.27 -1.32
N GLU A 253 -11.32 -7.06 -1.69
CA GLU A 253 -10.38 -7.66 -0.74
C GLU A 253 -9.77 -6.60 0.18
N GLN A 254 -9.24 -5.52 -0.39
CA GLN A 254 -8.56 -4.47 0.36
C GLN A 254 -9.52 -3.70 1.27
N LEU A 255 -10.71 -3.37 0.79
CA LEU A 255 -11.73 -2.66 1.57
C LEU A 255 -12.21 -3.51 2.75
N LEU A 256 -12.58 -4.78 2.51
CA LEU A 256 -13.03 -5.68 3.56
C LEU A 256 -11.92 -6.01 4.57
N PHE A 257 -10.68 -6.08 4.10
CA PHE A 257 -9.54 -6.28 4.98
C PHE A 257 -9.30 -5.06 5.89
N ASN A 258 -9.41 -3.83 5.36
CA ASN A 258 -9.30 -2.63 6.16
C ASN A 258 -10.48 -2.47 7.14
N ALA A 259 -11.70 -2.80 6.73
CA ALA A 259 -12.86 -2.82 7.62
C ALA A 259 -12.65 -3.82 8.79
N GLY A 260 -12.13 -5.01 8.50
CA GLY A 260 -11.79 -5.98 9.54
C GLY A 260 -10.73 -5.49 10.52
N LYS A 261 -9.71 -4.73 10.04
CA LYS A 261 -8.72 -4.10 10.91
C LYS A 261 -9.36 -3.10 11.89
N LEU A 262 -10.36 -2.34 11.44
CA LEU A 262 -11.08 -1.41 12.32
C LEU A 262 -11.81 -2.16 13.44
N ILE A 263 -12.45 -3.30 13.16
CA ILE A 263 -13.09 -4.13 14.19
C ILE A 263 -12.05 -4.63 15.19
N VAL A 264 -10.91 -5.13 14.71
CA VAL A 264 -9.80 -5.57 15.58
C VAL A 264 -9.29 -4.42 16.45
N GLN A 265 -9.21 -3.20 15.90
CA GLN A 265 -8.81 -2.02 16.66
C GLN A 265 -9.79 -1.69 17.78
N VAL A 266 -11.10 -1.88 17.57
CA VAL A 266 -12.11 -1.70 18.63
C VAL A 266 -11.83 -2.63 19.80
N PHE A 267 -11.48 -3.91 19.58
CA PHE A 267 -11.12 -4.83 20.65
C PHE A 267 -9.90 -4.35 21.45
N ILE A 268 -8.89 -3.82 20.78
CA ILE A 268 -7.69 -3.29 21.44
C ILE A 268 -8.02 -2.07 22.30
N VAL A 269 -8.91 -1.19 21.82
CA VAL A 269 -9.35 0.00 22.57
C VAL A 269 -10.03 -0.40 23.89
N THR A 270 -10.80 -1.47 23.93
CA THR A 270 -11.44 -1.96 25.18
C THR A 270 -10.42 -2.47 26.22
N MET A 271 -9.18 -2.76 25.81
CA MET A 271 -8.11 -3.23 26.69
C MET A 271 -7.32 -2.12 27.38
N GLY A 272 -7.62 -0.85 27.05
CA GLY A 272 -7.02 0.32 27.70
C GLY A 272 -5.84 0.95 26.94
N THR A 273 -5.36 2.05 27.47
CA THR A 273 -4.35 2.91 26.82
C THR A 273 -3.00 2.24 26.59
N SER A 274 -2.53 1.42 27.54
CA SER A 274 -1.28 0.66 27.39
C SER A 274 -1.36 -0.33 26.23
N ALA A 275 -2.51 -0.98 26.03
CA ALA A 275 -2.77 -1.90 24.91
C ALA A 275 -2.72 -1.15 23.56
N ILE A 276 -3.36 0.00 23.48
CA ILE A 276 -3.37 0.85 22.27
C ILE A 276 -1.94 1.27 21.91
N ALA A 277 -1.19 1.80 22.89
CA ALA A 277 0.17 2.25 22.68
C ALA A 277 1.11 1.11 22.26
N SER A 278 1.03 -0.04 22.93
CA SER A 278 1.84 -1.21 22.61
C SER A 278 1.53 -1.75 21.21
N ASN A 279 0.23 -1.81 20.84
CA ASN A 279 -0.17 -2.22 19.50
C ASN A 279 0.36 -1.25 18.43
N ALA A 280 0.32 0.05 18.67
CA ALA A 280 0.85 1.04 17.74
C ALA A 280 2.35 0.87 17.51
N ILE A 281 3.12 0.65 18.58
CA ILE A 281 4.57 0.38 18.51
C ILE A 281 4.81 -0.92 17.74
N GLY A 282 4.12 -2.01 18.09
CA GLY A 282 4.26 -3.30 17.41
C GLY A 282 3.94 -3.21 15.91
N MET A 283 2.84 -2.55 15.53
CA MET A 283 2.45 -2.34 14.13
C MET A 283 3.44 -1.48 13.35
N SER A 284 4.05 -0.48 13.98
CA SER A 284 5.09 0.34 13.37
C SER A 284 6.32 -0.52 13.00
N ILE A 285 6.79 -1.34 13.93
CA ILE A 285 7.93 -2.23 13.71
C ILE A 285 7.60 -3.33 12.68
N ALA A 286 6.42 -3.95 12.77
CA ALA A 286 5.95 -4.92 11.80
C ALA A 286 5.91 -4.33 10.39
N SER A 287 5.52 -3.07 10.23
CA SER A 287 5.51 -2.37 8.93
C SER A 287 6.91 -2.24 8.34
N ILE A 288 7.93 -1.94 9.16
CA ILE A 288 9.34 -1.86 8.74
C ILE A 288 9.81 -3.22 8.24
N ILE A 289 9.58 -4.27 9.00
CA ILE A 289 9.98 -5.64 8.66
C ILE A 289 9.31 -6.08 7.36
N ASN A 290 8.03 -5.77 7.18
CA ASN A 290 7.23 -6.17 6.04
C ASN A 290 7.57 -5.49 4.71
N VAL A 291 8.37 -4.41 4.69
CA VAL A 291 8.81 -3.74 3.45
C VAL A 291 9.43 -4.74 2.47
N ILE A 292 10.29 -5.63 2.95
CA ILE A 292 10.95 -6.66 2.13
C ILE A 292 9.92 -7.63 1.54
N GLY A 293 9.00 -8.11 2.38
CA GLY A 293 7.94 -9.03 1.97
C GLY A 293 7.02 -8.42 0.92
N ASN A 294 6.60 -7.16 1.12
CA ASN A 294 5.76 -6.43 0.18
C ASN A 294 6.43 -6.23 -1.18
N ALA A 295 7.72 -5.92 -1.21
CA ALA A 295 8.47 -5.76 -2.45
C ALA A 295 8.55 -7.08 -3.24
N LEU A 296 8.76 -8.20 -2.54
CA LEU A 296 8.77 -9.52 -3.15
C LEU A 296 7.39 -9.97 -3.61
N ALA A 297 6.33 -9.60 -2.89
CA ALA A 297 4.94 -9.83 -3.31
C ALA A 297 4.61 -9.06 -4.61
N LEU A 298 4.96 -7.78 -4.70
CA LEU A 298 4.78 -7.00 -5.93
C LEU A 298 5.58 -7.58 -7.10
N SER A 299 6.81 -8.05 -6.85
CA SER A 299 7.63 -8.74 -7.85
C SER A 299 6.99 -10.05 -8.30
N ALA A 300 6.33 -10.78 -7.39
CA ALA A 300 5.63 -12.03 -7.70
C ALA A 300 4.46 -11.78 -8.66
N THR A 301 3.66 -10.73 -8.43
CA THR A 301 2.55 -10.35 -9.33
C THR A 301 3.05 -10.14 -10.76
N THR A 302 4.13 -9.38 -10.92
CA THR A 302 4.71 -9.07 -12.25
C THR A 302 5.28 -10.31 -12.92
N LEU A 303 6.19 -11.03 -12.24
CA LEU A 303 6.89 -12.16 -12.85
C LEU A 303 5.94 -13.31 -13.18
N VAL A 304 5.04 -13.67 -12.25
CA VAL A 304 4.04 -14.71 -12.51
C VAL A 304 3.14 -14.32 -13.67
N GLY A 305 2.66 -13.06 -13.73
CA GLY A 305 1.88 -12.56 -14.84
C GLY A 305 2.59 -12.72 -16.18
N GLN A 306 3.87 -12.34 -16.26
CA GLN A 306 4.67 -12.49 -17.47
C GLN A 306 4.89 -13.96 -17.88
N TYR A 307 5.15 -14.87 -16.94
CA TYR A 307 5.28 -16.30 -17.22
C TYR A 307 3.95 -16.92 -17.68
N ILE A 308 2.84 -16.55 -17.06
CA ILE A 308 1.50 -17.00 -17.49
C ILE A 308 1.18 -16.49 -18.89
N GLY A 309 1.51 -15.25 -19.21
CA GLY A 309 1.37 -14.69 -20.56
C GLY A 309 2.15 -15.47 -21.61
N ARG A 310 3.38 -15.91 -21.29
CA ARG A 310 4.22 -16.76 -22.16
C ARG A 310 3.68 -18.19 -22.31
N GLY A 311 2.72 -18.61 -21.50
CA GLY A 311 2.27 -20.00 -21.43
C GLY A 311 3.21 -20.92 -20.65
N ASP A 312 4.26 -20.37 -20.01
CA ASP A 312 5.22 -21.14 -19.21
C ASP A 312 4.73 -21.31 -17.75
N ILE A 313 3.84 -22.26 -17.57
CA ILE A 313 3.24 -22.60 -16.28
C ILE A 313 4.27 -23.11 -15.28
N LYS A 314 5.25 -23.91 -15.76
CA LYS A 314 6.32 -24.45 -14.91
C LYS A 314 7.21 -23.34 -14.39
N GLY A 315 7.59 -22.40 -15.25
CA GLY A 315 8.33 -21.20 -14.89
C GLY A 315 7.57 -20.31 -13.91
N ALA A 316 6.28 -20.08 -14.11
CA ALA A 316 5.43 -19.33 -13.19
C ALA A 316 5.42 -19.92 -11.78
N LYS A 317 5.16 -21.24 -11.67
CA LYS A 317 5.12 -21.96 -10.40
C LYS A 317 6.48 -21.97 -9.71
N SER A 318 7.55 -22.26 -10.45
CA SER A 318 8.92 -22.29 -9.92
C SER A 318 9.36 -20.92 -9.41
N THR A 319 9.06 -19.86 -10.17
CA THR A 319 9.39 -18.48 -9.78
C THR A 319 8.61 -18.06 -8.53
N LEU A 320 7.33 -18.39 -8.44
CA LEU A 320 6.50 -18.07 -7.29
C LEU A 320 7.01 -18.77 -6.03
N LEU A 321 7.30 -20.06 -6.10
CA LEU A 321 7.87 -20.82 -4.97
C LEU A 321 9.25 -20.29 -4.56
N TYR A 322 10.10 -19.93 -5.53
CA TYR A 322 11.39 -19.33 -5.25
C TYR A 322 11.25 -17.98 -4.52
N LEU A 323 10.35 -17.10 -4.99
CA LEU A 323 10.08 -15.80 -4.35
C LEU A 323 9.56 -15.98 -2.93
N THR A 324 8.63 -16.92 -2.73
CA THR A 324 8.07 -17.20 -1.39
C THR A 324 9.18 -17.70 -0.46
N LYS A 325 9.99 -18.69 -0.90
CA LYS A 325 11.12 -19.19 -0.10
C LYS A 325 12.14 -18.09 0.20
N PHE A 326 12.47 -17.27 -0.79
CA PHE A 326 13.43 -16.17 -0.61
C PHE A 326 12.90 -15.12 0.36
N ALA A 327 11.60 -14.75 0.28
CA ALA A 327 10.95 -13.86 1.22
C ALA A 327 10.96 -14.44 2.65
N THR A 328 10.67 -15.75 2.80
CA THR A 328 10.72 -16.41 4.10
C THR A 328 12.12 -16.34 4.73
N ILE A 329 13.16 -16.59 3.94
CA ILE A 329 14.55 -16.51 4.43
C ILE A 329 14.89 -15.07 4.81
N CYS A 330 14.54 -14.08 3.99
CA CYS A 330 14.82 -12.67 4.29
C CYS A 330 14.09 -12.22 5.57
N LEU A 331 12.80 -12.52 5.70
CA LEU A 331 12.02 -12.12 6.88
C LEU A 331 12.44 -12.88 8.14
N PHE A 332 12.84 -14.15 8.01
CA PHE A 332 13.43 -14.90 9.12
C PHE A 332 14.73 -14.26 9.63
N VAL A 333 15.64 -13.89 8.72
CA VAL A 333 16.90 -13.23 9.10
C VAL A 333 16.64 -11.88 9.76
N VAL A 334 15.74 -11.08 9.20
CA VAL A 334 15.38 -9.78 9.80
C VAL A 334 14.71 -9.98 11.16
N GLY A 335 13.78 -10.93 11.27
CA GLY A 335 13.14 -11.28 12.54
C GLY A 335 14.15 -11.72 13.60
N ALA A 336 15.12 -12.57 13.23
CA ALA A 336 16.19 -13.00 14.13
C ALA A 336 17.04 -11.84 14.65
N ILE A 337 17.23 -10.77 13.86
CA ILE A 337 17.91 -9.55 14.29
C ILE A 337 17.02 -8.74 15.24
N PHE A 338 15.72 -8.62 14.95
CA PHE A 338 14.81 -7.79 15.75
C PHE A 338 14.43 -8.41 17.10
N ILE A 339 14.43 -9.73 17.25
CA ILE A 339 14.12 -10.42 18.53
C ILE A 339 14.99 -9.95 19.68
N PRO A 340 16.35 -9.94 19.59
CA PRO A 340 17.19 -9.50 20.71
C PRO A 340 17.16 -7.98 20.94
N ILE A 341 16.94 -7.17 19.90
CA ILE A 341 16.91 -5.71 20.02
C ILE A 341 15.52 -5.14 20.35
N ALA A 342 14.48 -5.99 20.44
CA ALA A 342 13.11 -5.57 20.75
C ALA A 342 13.01 -4.73 22.05
N PRO A 343 13.70 -5.06 23.17
CA PRO A 343 13.65 -4.24 24.38
C PRO A 343 14.19 -2.83 24.16
N TRP A 344 15.32 -2.72 23.46
CA TRP A 344 15.94 -1.43 23.14
C TRP A 344 15.05 -0.58 22.22
N ILE A 345 14.46 -1.18 21.18
CA ILE A 345 13.55 -0.48 20.30
C ILE A 345 12.31 0.01 21.07
N SER A 346 11.69 -0.86 21.88
CA SER A 346 10.50 -0.49 22.65
C SER A 346 10.77 0.66 23.62
N SER A 347 11.94 0.70 24.26
CA SER A 347 12.34 1.77 25.17
C SER A 347 12.59 3.12 24.48
N MET A 348 12.83 3.13 23.17
CA MET A 348 12.94 4.38 22.39
C MET A 348 11.60 5.10 22.19
N TYR A 349 10.49 4.35 22.24
CA TYR A 349 9.15 4.91 22.01
C TYR A 349 8.51 5.44 23.29
N THR A 350 8.81 4.82 24.45
CA THR A 350 8.14 5.15 25.71
C THR A 350 8.99 4.74 26.91
N GLN A 351 8.71 5.38 28.05
CA GLN A 351 9.29 5.03 29.35
C GLN A 351 8.33 4.22 30.22
N ASN A 352 7.11 3.98 29.79
CA ASN A 352 6.12 3.20 30.52
C ASN A 352 6.44 1.71 30.46
N ALA A 353 6.80 1.12 31.61
CA ALA A 353 7.22 -0.28 31.72
C ALA A 353 6.17 -1.25 31.17
N SER A 354 4.89 -1.04 31.48
CA SER A 354 3.80 -1.91 30.98
C SER A 354 3.69 -1.89 29.45
N VAL A 355 3.85 -0.72 28.83
CA VAL A 355 3.82 -0.59 27.36
C VAL A 355 5.04 -1.25 26.73
N ILE A 356 6.23 -1.08 27.36
CA ILE A 356 7.47 -1.71 26.89
C ILE A 356 7.33 -3.24 26.92
N ASP A 357 6.87 -3.81 28.01
CA ASP A 357 6.76 -5.26 28.17
C ASP A 357 5.79 -5.90 27.15
N ILE A 358 4.63 -5.29 26.95
CA ILE A 358 3.67 -5.75 25.94
C ILE A 358 4.28 -5.60 24.54
N SER A 359 4.91 -4.46 24.23
CA SER A 359 5.51 -4.21 22.91
C SER A 359 6.61 -5.23 22.60
N ILE A 360 7.46 -5.59 23.56
CA ILE A 360 8.50 -6.61 23.40
C ILE A 360 7.87 -7.95 23.04
N GLN A 361 6.79 -8.35 23.73
CA GLN A 361 6.07 -9.60 23.44
C GLN A 361 5.49 -9.58 22.02
N LEU A 362 4.88 -8.47 21.60
CA LEU A 362 4.32 -8.31 20.27
C LEU A 362 5.40 -8.39 19.19
N ILE A 363 6.48 -7.64 19.32
CA ILE A 363 7.59 -7.63 18.35
C ILE A 363 8.20 -9.02 18.23
N ARG A 364 8.48 -9.70 19.34
CA ARG A 364 9.06 -11.06 19.34
C ARG A 364 8.13 -12.08 18.70
N SER A 365 6.83 -12.05 19.06
CA SER A 365 5.83 -12.96 18.46
C SER A 365 5.67 -12.73 16.97
N ASP A 366 5.67 -11.47 16.51
CA ASP A 366 5.58 -11.12 15.10
C ASP A 366 6.80 -11.62 14.32
N CYS A 367 8.01 -11.40 14.85
CA CYS A 367 9.24 -11.90 14.24
C CYS A 367 9.23 -13.43 14.06
N LEU A 368 8.68 -14.18 15.00
CA LEU A 368 8.52 -15.62 14.88
C LEU A 368 7.47 -15.98 13.82
N ALA A 369 6.37 -15.24 13.77
CA ALA A 369 5.28 -15.45 12.80
C ALA A 369 5.65 -15.02 11.37
N MET A 370 6.70 -14.19 11.18
CA MET A 370 7.16 -13.73 9.87
C MET A 370 7.58 -14.87 8.92
N VAL A 371 7.83 -16.06 9.41
CA VAL A 371 8.08 -17.26 8.57
C VAL A 371 6.82 -17.65 7.78
N ILE A 372 5.63 -17.41 8.35
CA ILE A 372 4.33 -17.75 7.74
C ILE A 372 3.87 -16.64 6.77
N TRP A 373 4.24 -15.39 7.04
CA TRP A 373 3.78 -14.23 6.28
C TRP A 373 3.96 -14.36 4.75
N PRO A 374 5.11 -14.79 4.19
CA PRO A 374 5.30 -14.90 2.75
C PRO A 374 4.38 -15.94 2.09
N ILE A 375 4.06 -17.01 2.80
CA ILE A 375 3.14 -18.03 2.30
C ILE A 375 1.74 -17.46 2.09
N SER A 376 1.32 -16.50 2.93
CA SER A 376 0.04 -15.80 2.78
C SER A 376 0.08 -14.68 1.75
N PHE A 377 1.08 -13.84 1.76
CA PHE A 377 1.07 -12.60 0.98
C PHE A 377 1.78 -12.72 -0.36
N VAL A 378 2.93 -13.41 -0.43
CA VAL A 378 3.66 -13.58 -1.70
C VAL A 378 2.94 -14.57 -2.61
N LEU A 379 2.40 -15.67 -2.06
CA LEU A 379 1.58 -16.61 -2.86
C LEU A 379 0.31 -15.95 -3.37
N SER A 380 -0.39 -15.18 -2.53
CA SER A 380 -1.56 -14.42 -2.94
C SER A 380 -1.24 -13.48 -4.11
N ALA A 381 -0.15 -12.72 -4.00
CA ALA A 381 0.29 -11.80 -5.04
C ALA A 381 0.62 -12.51 -6.36
N GLY A 382 1.26 -13.67 -6.29
CA GLY A 382 1.50 -14.50 -7.48
C GLY A 382 0.22 -15.06 -8.10
N LEU A 383 -0.73 -15.53 -7.30
CA LEU A 383 -2.04 -15.97 -7.79
C LEU A 383 -2.83 -14.83 -8.44
N LYS A 384 -2.77 -13.60 -7.89
CA LYS A 384 -3.30 -12.39 -8.54
C LYS A 384 -2.62 -12.15 -9.89
N GLY A 385 -1.29 -12.29 -9.97
CA GLY A 385 -0.54 -12.20 -11.22
C GLY A 385 -0.98 -13.22 -12.28
N ALA A 386 -1.43 -14.39 -11.85
CA ALA A 386 -2.04 -15.41 -12.72
C ALA A 386 -3.49 -15.09 -13.13
N GLY A 387 -4.14 -14.08 -12.52
CA GLY A 387 -5.54 -13.72 -12.77
C GLY A 387 -6.55 -14.32 -11.78
N ASP A 388 -6.11 -15.13 -10.80
CA ASP A 388 -7.00 -15.83 -9.86
C ASP A 388 -7.38 -14.94 -8.65
N THR A 389 -7.80 -13.70 -8.94
CA THR A 389 -8.09 -12.67 -7.92
C THR A 389 -9.35 -12.93 -7.13
N ARG A 390 -10.36 -13.59 -7.70
CA ARG A 390 -11.57 -13.96 -6.98
C ARG A 390 -11.29 -14.94 -5.85
N TYR A 391 -10.42 -15.93 -6.10
CA TYR A 391 -10.04 -16.89 -5.08
C TYR A 391 -9.22 -16.21 -3.97
N THR A 392 -8.28 -15.33 -4.32
CA THR A 392 -7.48 -14.61 -3.31
C THR A 392 -8.36 -13.70 -2.46
N MET A 393 -9.31 -13.00 -3.07
CA MET A 393 -10.30 -12.17 -2.36
C MET A 393 -11.11 -13.01 -1.36
N MET A 394 -11.75 -14.12 -1.82
CA MET A 394 -12.56 -14.97 -0.94
C MET A 394 -11.74 -15.52 0.22
N THR A 395 -10.54 -16.01 -0.06
CA THR A 395 -9.65 -16.56 0.96
C THR A 395 -9.22 -15.49 1.96
N ALA A 396 -8.92 -14.27 1.51
CA ALA A 396 -8.54 -13.17 2.38
C ALA A 396 -9.72 -12.69 3.26
N VAL A 397 -10.92 -12.65 2.70
CA VAL A 397 -12.13 -12.30 3.46
C VAL A 397 -12.42 -13.36 4.53
N ILE A 398 -12.40 -14.64 4.17
CA ILE A 398 -12.58 -15.73 5.13
C ILE A 398 -11.51 -15.68 6.24
N GLY A 399 -10.25 -15.51 5.87
CA GLY A 399 -9.15 -15.39 6.82
C GLY A 399 -9.35 -14.25 7.81
N MET A 400 -9.67 -13.07 7.30
CA MET A 400 -9.84 -11.85 8.11
C MET A 400 -11.09 -11.94 9.01
N TRP A 401 -12.26 -12.27 8.42
CA TRP A 401 -13.53 -12.15 9.12
C TRP A 401 -13.85 -13.34 10.01
N ILE A 402 -13.47 -14.57 9.60
CA ILE A 402 -13.74 -15.76 10.39
C ILE A 402 -12.57 -16.04 11.34
N PHE A 403 -11.36 -16.15 10.81
CA PHE A 403 -10.23 -16.59 11.64
C PHE A 403 -9.62 -15.46 12.46
N ARG A 404 -9.27 -14.32 11.86
CA ARG A 404 -8.58 -13.24 12.58
C ARG A 404 -9.49 -12.59 13.63
N ILE A 405 -10.70 -12.16 13.25
CA ILE A 405 -11.61 -11.47 14.16
C ILE A 405 -12.10 -12.44 15.25
N PHE A 406 -12.57 -13.63 14.88
CA PHE A 406 -13.09 -14.59 15.85
C PHE A 406 -12.01 -15.08 16.81
N THR A 407 -10.86 -15.57 16.27
CA THR A 407 -9.78 -16.08 17.14
C THR A 407 -9.17 -14.94 17.97
N GLY A 408 -9.02 -13.74 17.40
CA GLY A 408 -8.53 -12.57 18.13
C GLY A 408 -9.47 -12.15 19.26
N TYR A 409 -10.78 -12.16 19.03
CA TYR A 409 -11.77 -11.91 20.08
C TYR A 409 -11.72 -12.95 21.19
N VAL A 410 -11.75 -14.24 20.82
CA VAL A 410 -11.72 -15.32 21.82
C VAL A 410 -10.44 -15.31 22.64
N LEU A 411 -9.27 -15.24 22.00
CA LEU A 411 -8.02 -15.25 22.73
C LEU A 411 -7.73 -13.92 23.43
N GLY A 412 -8.00 -12.80 22.77
CA GLY A 412 -7.64 -11.49 23.30
C GLY A 412 -8.60 -10.97 24.37
N VAL A 413 -9.90 -11.16 24.15
CA VAL A 413 -10.96 -10.60 25.04
C VAL A 413 -11.51 -11.64 26.00
N VAL A 414 -11.96 -12.81 25.49
CA VAL A 414 -12.63 -13.82 26.33
C VAL A 414 -11.65 -14.57 27.23
N LEU A 415 -10.49 -14.97 26.71
CA LEU A 415 -9.43 -15.66 27.47
C LEU A 415 -8.40 -14.70 28.08
N GLU A 416 -8.60 -13.39 27.94
CA GLU A 416 -7.80 -12.33 28.58
C GLU A 416 -6.30 -12.36 28.25
N PHE A 417 -5.89 -12.94 27.11
CA PHE A 417 -4.50 -12.86 26.65
C PHE A 417 -4.11 -11.46 26.12
N GLY A 418 -5.05 -10.52 26.18
CA GLY A 418 -4.81 -9.12 25.81
C GLY A 418 -4.43 -8.97 24.34
N VAL A 419 -3.58 -7.98 24.05
CA VAL A 419 -3.16 -7.65 22.67
C VAL A 419 -2.44 -8.83 22.00
N LEU A 420 -1.69 -9.63 22.73
CA LEU A 420 -1.01 -10.80 22.20
C LEU A 420 -2.02 -11.82 21.64
N GLY A 421 -3.16 -12.04 22.34
CA GLY A 421 -4.23 -12.91 21.87
C GLY A 421 -4.83 -12.44 20.54
N ILE A 422 -4.98 -11.13 20.36
CA ILE A 422 -5.43 -10.54 19.08
C ILE A 422 -4.41 -10.77 17.97
N TRP A 423 -3.11 -10.65 18.25
CA TRP A 423 -2.06 -10.91 17.28
C TRP A 423 -1.95 -12.39 16.90
N ILE A 424 -2.18 -13.30 17.84
CA ILE A 424 -2.30 -14.75 17.54
C ILE A 424 -3.45 -14.98 16.53
N GLY A 425 -4.58 -14.28 16.68
CA GLY A 425 -5.66 -14.30 15.68
C GLY A 425 -5.17 -13.86 14.28
N MET A 426 -4.28 -12.86 14.21
CA MET A 426 -3.65 -12.43 12.98
C MET A 426 -2.75 -13.53 12.38
N TYR A 427 -1.95 -14.22 13.20
CA TYR A 427 -1.10 -15.31 12.74
C TYR A 427 -1.90 -16.53 12.28
N THR A 428 -3.02 -16.81 12.94
CA THR A 428 -3.97 -17.85 12.54
C THR A 428 -4.56 -17.56 11.16
N ASP A 429 -4.96 -16.32 10.89
CA ASP A 429 -5.39 -15.87 9.57
C ASP A 429 -4.29 -16.11 8.51
N TRP A 430 -3.04 -15.75 8.79
CA TRP A 430 -1.94 -15.99 7.85
C TRP A 430 -1.72 -17.47 7.57
N LEU A 431 -1.79 -18.32 8.60
CA LEU A 431 -1.62 -19.76 8.45
C LEU A 431 -2.74 -20.37 7.57
N VAL A 432 -3.99 -20.01 7.84
CA VAL A 432 -5.15 -20.53 7.09
C VAL A 432 -5.06 -20.08 5.62
N ARG A 433 -4.85 -18.78 5.37
CA ARG A 433 -4.71 -18.27 4.01
C ARG A 433 -3.53 -18.91 3.28
N GLY A 434 -2.38 -19.00 3.94
CA GLY A 434 -1.20 -19.63 3.38
C GLY A 434 -1.46 -21.09 2.99
N THR A 435 -2.11 -21.85 3.85
CA THR A 435 -2.48 -23.25 3.57
C THR A 435 -3.41 -23.35 2.36
N LEU A 436 -4.46 -22.51 2.30
CA LEU A 436 -5.40 -22.49 1.19
C LEU A 436 -4.72 -22.12 -0.13
N TYR A 437 -3.78 -21.16 -0.13
CA TYR A 437 -3.01 -20.79 -1.33
C TYR A 437 -2.03 -21.91 -1.76
N CYS A 438 -1.40 -22.61 -0.81
CA CYS A 438 -0.59 -23.78 -1.13
C CYS A 438 -1.41 -24.89 -1.78
N LEU A 439 -2.61 -25.18 -1.26
CA LEU A 439 -3.52 -26.16 -1.85
C LEU A 439 -3.99 -25.72 -3.24
N ARG A 440 -4.30 -24.44 -3.43
CA ARG A 440 -4.67 -23.89 -4.73
C ARG A 440 -3.56 -24.06 -5.78
N LEU A 441 -2.31 -23.80 -5.38
CA LEU A 441 -1.13 -23.90 -6.25
C LEU A 441 -0.75 -25.35 -6.60
N ARG A 442 -1.14 -26.33 -5.79
CA ARG A 442 -0.99 -27.76 -6.12
C ARG A 442 -1.91 -28.19 -7.26
N GLY A 443 -3.11 -27.62 -7.32
CA GLY A 443 -4.07 -27.88 -8.40
C GLY A 443 -3.80 -27.07 -9.66
N THR A 444 -4.68 -27.22 -10.66
CA THR A 444 -4.64 -26.48 -11.94
C THR A 444 -5.67 -25.37 -12.04
N LYS A 445 -6.55 -25.21 -11.04
CA LYS A 445 -7.67 -24.28 -11.08
C LYS A 445 -7.23 -22.81 -11.18
N TRP A 446 -6.08 -22.43 -10.62
CA TRP A 446 -5.53 -21.08 -10.68
C TRP A 446 -5.09 -20.65 -12.08
N LEU A 447 -4.98 -21.60 -13.02
CA LEU A 447 -4.59 -21.38 -14.43
C LEU A 447 -5.80 -21.08 -15.33
N LYS A 448 -7.04 -21.28 -14.86
CA LYS A 448 -8.26 -21.13 -15.67
C LYS A 448 -8.65 -19.67 -15.91
N HIS A 449 -8.00 -18.73 -15.24
CA HIS A 449 -8.35 -17.31 -15.22
C HIS A 449 -7.36 -16.45 -16.02
N LYS A 450 -6.84 -16.99 -17.14
CA LYS A 450 -6.05 -16.19 -18.08
C LYS A 450 -6.90 -15.01 -18.56
N VAL A 451 -6.37 -13.80 -18.42
CA VAL A 451 -7.13 -12.57 -18.63
C VAL A 451 -6.76 -11.89 -19.94
N ALA A 452 -5.66 -12.31 -20.53
CA ALA A 452 -5.14 -11.80 -21.80
C ALA A 452 -4.98 -12.91 -22.83
#